data_a17ab4a4b76ca46291d4efbd676c2598
#
_entry.id   a17ab4a4b76ca46291d4efbd676c2598
#
_cell.length_a   1.000
_cell.length_b   1.000
_cell.length_c   1.000
_cell.angle_alpha   90.00
_cell.angle_beta   90.00
_cell.angle_gamma   90.00
#
_symmetry.space_group_name_H-M   'P 1'
#
loop_
_entity.id
_entity.type
_entity.pdbx_description
1 polymer ?
#
loop_
_entity_poly.entity_id
_entity_poly.type
_entity_poly.pdbx_seq_one_letter_code
_entity_poly.pdbx_strand_id
1 'polypeptide(L)'
;MRIRFFLAILALCGSVTAINAQASLKLPETVKVSPAALNAEPICDPKISASWRKAQEIEGVKIRESNLCSPDNPYLIAAAVKGTNNISMATLMETNLSPDAIIKTDDIDGDGDPDRITIKLEVVELNGKTPDFEGVLPTFDIAPGVQPGAWVFAPKTSGMSTENFESIKANSLLRLPSPVIRVEVGDIVQIVLENTHYLPHTIHLHGVDHPFTHSDGHVAGGDGVPQTNEMFLMPGESRVYEFQPRQSGTMLYHCHVQTHTHLAMGLVGMIIVEENRPNNWLQTLNVGGGHVRYPSVAIQEDFDEEFDLHYHAMDKELHEIIQKYNDPRLIARDMNRLYDITDAKEDYFTLNGLSFPYTLRESLVIAEPDQKIKLRVANTASEMVALHTHGHKATITHYDGIEHNPIAQITRDVYALAAAQRLDLTLNTTNDGLHSYGEGIWLFHDHREKGITTNGMNPGGNVSAIVYKKYLNEIGLPMGLGVDISKYFTHEFHARKLPIWQDLDEAGSLGAPGVRTGFDPEIQNTLFNLFGGFIVGILIYLIIAKRQTALATITGVTSKLRSSKGDKANG
;
A
#
# COMPACT_ATOMS: atom_id res chain seq x y z
N MET A 1 42.42 54.51 -26.39
CA MET A 1 41.63 53.54 -27.21
C MET A 1 41.31 52.27 -26.40
N ARG A 2 40.99 52.41 -25.10
CA ARG A 2 40.63 51.26 -24.20
C ARG A 2 39.40 51.51 -23.32
N ILE A 3 38.64 52.56 -23.53
CA ILE A 3 37.46 52.92 -22.71
C ILE A 3 36.12 52.76 -23.49
N ARG A 4 36.17 52.54 -24.79
CA ARG A 4 34.92 52.35 -25.60
C ARG A 4 34.46 50.90 -25.80
N PHE A 5 35.20 49.92 -25.30
CA PHE A 5 34.84 48.51 -25.41
C PHE A 5 34.10 47.95 -24.19
N PHE A 6 34.09 48.68 -23.08
CA PHE A 6 33.41 48.24 -21.84
C PHE A 6 31.95 48.69 -21.73
N LEU A 7 31.54 49.66 -22.53
CA LEU A 7 30.15 50.16 -22.54
C LEU A 7 29.23 49.43 -23.53
N ALA A 8 29.80 48.66 -24.45
CA ALA A 8 28.99 47.86 -25.41
C ALA A 8 28.61 46.49 -24.87
N ILE A 9 29.28 46.00 -23.82
CA ILE A 9 28.93 44.70 -23.19
C ILE A 9 27.87 44.86 -22.10
N LEU A 10 27.73 46.04 -21.50
CA LEU A 10 26.68 46.32 -20.54
C LEU A 10 25.32 46.64 -21.18
N ALA A 11 25.26 46.91 -22.47
CA ALA A 11 23.99 47.19 -23.18
C ALA A 11 23.36 45.93 -23.81
N LEU A 12 24.08 44.78 -23.83
CA LEU A 12 23.51 43.50 -24.31
C LEU A 12 23.04 42.59 -23.19
N CYS A 13 23.28 42.92 -21.92
CA CYS A 13 22.73 42.17 -20.77
C CYS A 13 21.42 42.76 -20.21
N GLY A 14 20.83 43.74 -20.88
CA GLY A 14 19.67 44.49 -20.39
C GLY A 14 18.33 44.16 -21.05
N SER A 15 18.22 43.06 -21.79
CA SER A 15 16.93 42.68 -22.42
C SER A 15 16.74 41.19 -22.54
N VAL A 16 17.12 40.43 -21.51
CA VAL A 16 16.38 39.23 -21.21
C VAL A 16 15.19 39.68 -20.37
N THR A 17 14.19 40.23 -21.05
CA THR A 17 12.84 40.18 -20.51
C THR A 17 12.54 38.71 -20.25
N ALA A 18 12.60 38.34 -18.97
CA ALA A 18 11.93 37.14 -18.49
C ALA A 18 10.50 37.23 -19.04
N ILE A 19 10.25 36.51 -20.11
CA ILE A 19 8.90 36.07 -20.44
C ILE A 19 8.54 35.13 -19.30
N ASN A 20 8.11 35.71 -18.17
CA ASN A 20 7.22 35.05 -17.26
C ASN A 20 5.91 34.84 -18.03
N ALA A 21 5.92 33.89 -18.94
CA ALA A 21 4.74 33.14 -19.28
C ALA A 21 4.43 32.28 -18.05
N GLN A 22 4.02 32.92 -16.97
CA GLN A 22 2.96 32.37 -16.16
C GLN A 22 1.77 32.30 -17.12
N ALA A 23 1.73 31.23 -17.92
CA ALA A 23 0.45 30.70 -18.31
C ALA A 23 -0.24 30.51 -16.96
N SER A 24 -1.13 31.42 -16.60
CA SER A 24 -2.09 31.19 -15.55
C SER A 24 -2.80 29.92 -16.03
N LEU A 25 -2.39 28.78 -15.49
CA LEU A 25 -3.17 27.56 -15.54
C LEU A 25 -4.54 28.01 -15.05
N LYS A 26 -5.47 28.25 -15.99
CA LYS A 26 -6.86 28.26 -15.62
C LYS A 26 -7.04 26.90 -15.00
N LEU A 27 -7.10 26.87 -13.68
CA LEU A 27 -7.67 25.75 -12.97
C LEU A 27 -8.92 25.40 -13.76
N PRO A 28 -9.09 24.14 -14.21
CA PRO A 28 -10.39 23.71 -14.71
C PRO A 28 -11.34 24.23 -13.66
N GLU A 29 -12.31 25.03 -14.05
CA GLU A 29 -13.24 25.62 -13.10
C GLU A 29 -13.68 24.44 -12.27
N THR A 30 -13.32 24.43 -10.99
CA THR A 30 -13.88 23.47 -10.05
C THR A 30 -15.34 23.55 -10.34
N VAL A 31 -15.93 22.44 -10.85
CA VAL A 31 -17.32 22.44 -11.29
C VAL A 31 -18.09 23.02 -10.13
N LYS A 32 -18.34 24.32 -10.18
CA LYS A 32 -19.16 24.99 -9.19
C LYS A 32 -20.56 24.57 -9.56
N VAL A 33 -20.92 23.39 -9.03
CA VAL A 33 -22.32 22.98 -9.13
C VAL A 33 -23.11 24.06 -8.44
N SER A 34 -23.77 24.87 -9.26
CA SER A 34 -24.71 25.84 -8.71
C SER A 34 -25.81 25.07 -7.99
N PRO A 35 -26.41 25.62 -6.92
CA PRO A 35 -27.59 25.00 -6.32
C PRO A 35 -28.69 24.65 -7.32
N ALA A 36 -28.75 25.37 -8.42
CA ALA A 36 -29.64 25.06 -9.53
C ALA A 36 -29.24 23.80 -10.32
N ALA A 37 -27.96 23.49 -10.43
CA ALA A 37 -27.50 22.28 -11.11
C ALA A 37 -27.71 21.02 -10.24
N LEU A 38 -27.74 21.13 -8.92
CA LEU A 38 -28.14 20.03 -8.02
C LEU A 38 -29.60 19.62 -8.19
N ASN A 39 -30.43 20.53 -8.70
CA ASN A 39 -31.85 20.32 -8.99
C ASN A 39 -32.13 20.28 -10.52
N ALA A 40 -31.08 20.22 -11.34
CA ALA A 40 -31.26 20.08 -12.80
C ALA A 40 -31.97 18.76 -13.08
N GLU A 41 -32.87 18.78 -14.06
CA GLU A 41 -33.47 17.53 -14.53
C GLU A 41 -32.35 16.62 -15.04
N PRO A 42 -32.46 15.30 -14.78
CA PRO A 42 -31.45 14.35 -15.26
C PRO A 42 -31.37 14.45 -16.80
N ILE A 43 -30.17 14.32 -17.34
CA ILE A 43 -29.89 14.35 -18.78
C ILE A 43 -30.74 13.32 -19.53
N CYS A 44 -31.11 12.23 -18.89
CA CYS A 44 -31.97 11.19 -19.40
C CYS A 44 -33.40 11.29 -18.82
N ASP A 45 -34.41 10.97 -19.64
CA ASP A 45 -35.79 10.89 -19.17
C ASP A 45 -36.25 9.40 -19.12
N PRO A 46 -36.35 8.80 -17.92
CA PRO A 46 -36.77 7.42 -17.76
C PRO A 46 -38.19 7.16 -18.24
N LYS A 47 -39.00 8.21 -18.51
CA LYS A 47 -40.36 8.09 -19.04
C LYS A 47 -40.41 7.87 -20.53
N ILE A 48 -39.32 8.18 -21.25
CA ILE A 48 -39.31 8.22 -22.72
C ILE A 48 -38.79 6.91 -23.30
N SER A 49 -37.93 6.19 -22.61
CA SER A 49 -37.30 4.97 -23.15
C SER A 49 -36.92 3.97 -22.07
N ALA A 50 -37.17 2.69 -22.35
CA ALA A 50 -36.58 1.59 -21.57
C ALA A 50 -35.06 1.51 -21.80
N SER A 51 -34.56 2.16 -22.84
CA SER A 51 -33.15 2.27 -23.17
C SER A 51 -32.81 3.74 -23.37
N TRP A 52 -32.13 4.33 -22.42
CA TRP A 52 -31.72 5.73 -22.45
C TRP A 52 -30.65 5.97 -23.50
N ARG A 53 -29.60 5.15 -23.51
CA ARG A 53 -28.53 5.18 -24.49
C ARG A 53 -28.52 3.88 -25.27
N LYS A 54 -28.62 3.99 -26.59
CA LYS A 54 -28.54 2.83 -27.48
C LYS A 54 -27.09 2.37 -27.62
N ALA A 55 -26.91 1.09 -27.88
CA ALA A 55 -25.61 0.56 -28.25
C ALA A 55 -25.07 1.31 -29.48
N GLN A 56 -23.83 1.74 -29.44
CA GLN A 56 -23.16 2.49 -30.50
C GLN A 56 -21.69 2.09 -30.61
N GLU A 57 -21.01 2.52 -31.64
CA GLU A 57 -19.58 2.35 -31.82
C GLU A 57 -18.98 3.73 -32.14
N ILE A 58 -18.05 4.19 -31.28
CA ILE A 58 -17.36 5.46 -31.43
C ILE A 58 -15.87 5.18 -31.50
N GLU A 59 -15.23 5.58 -32.58
CA GLU A 59 -13.78 5.38 -32.81
C GLU A 59 -13.30 3.93 -32.64
N GLY A 60 -14.19 2.95 -32.96
CA GLY A 60 -13.90 1.52 -32.83
C GLY A 60 -14.15 0.94 -31.45
N VAL A 61 -14.62 1.75 -30.49
CA VAL A 61 -15.08 1.31 -29.17
C VAL A 61 -16.56 0.98 -29.21
N LYS A 62 -16.91 -0.21 -28.71
CA LYS A 62 -18.30 -0.64 -28.61
C LYS A 62 -18.88 -0.22 -27.28
N ILE A 63 -19.75 0.75 -27.30
CA ILE A 63 -20.46 1.26 -26.14
C ILE A 63 -21.78 0.49 -26.02
N ARG A 64 -22.02 -0.11 -24.87
CA ARG A 64 -23.20 -0.93 -24.62
C ARG A 64 -24.46 -0.08 -24.46
N GLU A 65 -25.60 -0.67 -24.74
CA GLU A 65 -26.89 -0.09 -24.42
C GLU A 65 -27.06 0.09 -22.91
N SER A 66 -27.61 1.22 -22.48
CA SER A 66 -27.91 1.49 -21.06
C SER A 66 -29.34 1.97 -20.88
N ASN A 67 -30.03 1.40 -19.88
CA ASN A 67 -31.38 1.81 -19.45
C ASN A 67 -31.34 2.68 -18.19
N LEU A 68 -30.20 2.85 -17.60
CA LEU A 68 -30.06 3.57 -16.33
C LEU A 68 -30.08 5.07 -16.58
N CYS A 69 -30.84 5.76 -15.76
CA CYS A 69 -31.05 7.20 -15.86
C CYS A 69 -30.96 7.86 -14.48
N SER A 70 -29.97 7.50 -13.70
CA SER A 70 -29.67 8.14 -12.42
C SER A 70 -28.31 8.82 -12.52
N PRO A 71 -28.27 10.13 -12.76
CA PRO A 71 -27.00 10.83 -12.91
C PRO A 71 -26.22 10.86 -11.59
N ASP A 72 -24.92 10.68 -11.67
CA ASP A 72 -24.03 10.97 -10.57
C ASP A 72 -24.05 12.44 -10.19
N ASN A 73 -23.71 12.75 -8.96
CA ASN A 73 -23.43 14.11 -8.57
C ASN A 73 -21.97 14.44 -8.87
N PRO A 74 -21.65 15.14 -9.97
CA PRO A 74 -20.26 15.39 -10.39
C PRO A 74 -19.48 16.21 -9.35
N TYR A 75 -20.18 16.97 -8.50
CA TYR A 75 -19.55 17.73 -7.43
C TYR A 75 -18.95 16.83 -6.34
N LEU A 76 -19.70 15.80 -5.91
CA LEU A 76 -19.21 14.84 -4.94
C LEU A 76 -18.09 13.98 -5.52
N ILE A 77 -18.24 13.51 -6.75
CA ILE A 77 -17.23 12.72 -7.44
C ILE A 77 -15.97 13.55 -7.72
N ALA A 78 -16.12 14.82 -8.17
CA ALA A 78 -14.97 15.69 -8.36
C ALA A 78 -14.19 15.95 -7.05
N ALA A 79 -14.87 16.02 -5.90
CA ALA A 79 -14.22 16.08 -4.62
C ALA A 79 -13.46 14.78 -4.30
N ALA A 80 -14.04 13.63 -4.65
CA ALA A 80 -13.40 12.32 -4.47
C ALA A 80 -12.19 12.11 -5.42
N VAL A 81 -12.24 12.65 -6.63
CA VAL A 81 -11.10 12.61 -7.59
C VAL A 81 -9.89 13.39 -7.07
N LYS A 82 -10.12 14.51 -6.39
CA LYS A 82 -9.04 15.24 -5.69
C LYS A 82 -8.63 14.59 -4.40
N GLY A 83 -9.53 13.82 -3.82
CA GLY A 83 -9.34 12.99 -2.66
C GLY A 83 -9.12 11.55 -3.11
N THR A 84 -8.57 10.78 -2.35
CA THR A 84 -8.51 9.36 -2.60
C THR A 84 -9.39 8.66 -1.58
N ASN A 85 -9.77 7.45 -1.85
CA ASN A 85 -10.66 6.68 -1.00
C ASN A 85 -10.21 6.62 0.45
N ASN A 86 -8.90 6.56 0.67
CA ASN A 86 -8.33 6.30 1.98
C ASN A 86 -7.87 7.57 2.69
N ILE A 87 -8.11 8.73 2.06
CA ILE A 87 -7.59 10.01 2.55
C ILE A 87 -8.74 10.99 2.71
N SER A 88 -8.85 11.60 3.88
CA SER A 88 -9.85 12.65 4.12
C SER A 88 -9.56 13.88 3.26
N MET A 89 -10.60 14.67 2.95
CA MET A 89 -10.42 15.96 2.28
C MET A 89 -9.47 16.89 3.04
N ALA A 90 -9.48 16.88 4.37
CA ALA A 90 -8.54 17.64 5.19
C ALA A 90 -7.10 17.21 4.90
N THR A 91 -6.83 15.89 4.87
CA THR A 91 -5.51 15.34 4.54
C THR A 91 -5.08 15.72 3.12
N LEU A 92 -6.01 15.72 2.16
CA LEU A 92 -5.72 16.15 0.79
C LEU A 92 -5.39 17.64 0.68
N MET A 93 -6.06 18.47 1.44
CA MET A 93 -5.73 19.90 1.53
C MET A 93 -4.34 20.11 2.11
N GLU A 94 -3.86 19.16 2.92
CA GLU A 94 -2.53 19.17 3.54
C GLU A 94 -1.44 18.52 2.66
N THR A 95 -1.78 17.83 1.57
CA THR A 95 -0.84 16.99 0.81
C THR A 95 -0.24 17.64 -0.42
N ASN A 96 -0.26 18.87 -0.63
CA ASN A 96 0.34 19.53 -1.81
C ASN A 96 0.02 18.86 -3.17
N LEU A 97 -1.10 18.17 -3.30
CA LEU A 97 -1.53 17.62 -4.59
C LEU A 97 -1.65 18.75 -5.63
N SER A 98 -1.01 18.56 -6.78
CA SER A 98 -1.09 19.55 -7.85
C SER A 98 -2.52 19.66 -8.37
N PRO A 99 -3.03 20.88 -8.58
CA PRO A 99 -4.38 21.07 -9.11
C PRO A 99 -4.60 20.44 -10.50
N ASP A 100 -3.50 20.20 -11.23
CA ASP A 100 -3.49 19.61 -12.57
C ASP A 100 -3.04 18.14 -12.56
N ALA A 101 -2.99 17.50 -11.40
CA ALA A 101 -2.62 16.08 -11.29
C ALA A 101 -3.63 15.18 -12.01
N ILE A 102 -4.90 15.57 -12.03
CA ILE A 102 -5.97 14.89 -12.77
C ILE A 102 -6.80 15.95 -13.45
N ILE A 103 -6.94 15.81 -14.76
CA ILE A 103 -7.75 16.70 -15.61
C ILE A 103 -8.75 15.82 -16.37
N LYS A 104 -10.03 16.13 -16.27
CA LYS A 104 -11.12 15.47 -16.99
C LYS A 104 -11.82 16.51 -17.88
N THR A 105 -11.90 16.22 -19.16
CA THR A 105 -12.52 17.09 -20.16
C THR A 105 -13.24 16.27 -21.22
N ASP A 106 -13.98 16.95 -22.07
CA ASP A 106 -14.63 16.43 -23.26
C ASP A 106 -15.56 15.23 -22.98
N ASP A 107 -16.84 15.47 -23.14
CA ASP A 107 -17.88 14.44 -23.21
C ASP A 107 -18.01 14.06 -24.69
N ILE A 108 -17.28 13.04 -25.13
CA ILE A 108 -17.13 12.67 -26.53
C ILE A 108 -18.33 11.88 -27.00
N ASP A 109 -18.87 11.02 -26.16
CA ASP A 109 -20.00 10.16 -26.52
C ASP A 109 -21.36 10.77 -26.13
N GLY A 110 -21.35 11.91 -25.45
CA GLY A 110 -22.55 12.68 -25.13
C GLY A 110 -23.40 12.09 -24.02
N ASP A 111 -22.78 11.36 -23.11
CA ASP A 111 -23.48 10.63 -22.07
C ASP A 111 -23.46 11.34 -20.70
N GLY A 112 -22.80 12.48 -20.61
CA GLY A 112 -22.87 13.38 -19.45
C GLY A 112 -21.70 13.32 -18.50
N ASP A 113 -20.67 12.57 -18.81
CA ASP A 113 -19.42 12.59 -18.09
C ASP A 113 -18.20 12.73 -19.02
N PRO A 114 -17.02 13.05 -18.49
CA PRO A 114 -15.85 13.31 -19.32
C PRO A 114 -15.18 12.04 -19.81
N ASP A 115 -14.85 11.98 -21.10
CA ASP A 115 -14.16 10.87 -21.77
C ASP A 115 -12.66 11.12 -21.99
N ARG A 116 -12.15 12.32 -21.74
CA ARG A 116 -10.72 12.60 -21.84
C ARG A 116 -10.12 12.78 -20.45
N ILE A 117 -9.23 11.87 -20.09
CA ILE A 117 -8.65 11.80 -18.74
C ILE A 117 -7.14 11.97 -18.83
N THR A 118 -6.60 13.03 -18.26
CA THR A 118 -5.15 13.24 -18.15
C THR A 118 -4.72 13.08 -16.70
N ILE A 119 -3.77 12.18 -16.46
CA ILE A 119 -3.24 11.86 -15.13
C ILE A 119 -1.74 12.15 -15.14
N LYS A 120 -1.27 12.99 -14.22
CA LYS A 120 0.15 13.29 -14.06
C LYS A 120 0.73 12.52 -12.89
N LEU A 121 1.77 11.74 -13.18
CA LEU A 121 2.49 10.94 -12.22
C LEU A 121 3.93 11.41 -12.11
N GLU A 122 4.44 11.39 -10.90
CA GLU A 122 5.85 11.57 -10.56
C GLU A 122 6.45 10.24 -10.09
N VAL A 123 7.78 10.12 -10.10
CA VAL A 123 8.48 9.00 -9.47
C VAL A 123 9.07 9.47 -8.15
N VAL A 124 8.75 8.77 -7.07
CA VAL A 124 9.13 9.14 -5.71
C VAL A 124 9.83 7.98 -5.02
N GLU A 125 10.88 8.32 -4.25
CA GLU A 125 11.59 7.39 -3.38
C GLU A 125 10.99 7.43 -1.97
N LEU A 126 10.74 6.24 -1.40
CA LEU A 126 10.29 6.05 -0.02
C LEU A 126 11.40 5.38 0.78
N ASN A 127 11.57 5.82 2.03
CA ASN A 127 12.54 5.25 2.97
C ASN A 127 13.98 5.19 2.42
N GLY A 128 14.34 6.13 1.58
CA GLY A 128 15.67 6.25 1.02
C GLY A 128 16.62 7.02 1.94
N LYS A 129 17.81 7.32 1.45
CA LYS A 129 18.84 8.08 2.14
C LYS A 129 19.07 9.41 1.46
N THR A 130 19.06 10.49 2.20
CA THR A 130 19.27 11.84 1.68
C THR A 130 20.53 12.48 2.27
N PRO A 131 21.17 13.46 1.60
CA PRO A 131 22.33 14.17 2.14
C PRO A 131 22.02 14.97 3.41
N ASP A 132 20.77 15.40 3.55
CA ASP A 132 20.34 16.36 4.58
C ASP A 132 19.84 15.69 5.86
N PHE A 133 19.77 14.35 5.87
CA PHE A 133 19.31 13.57 7.01
C PHE A 133 20.27 12.42 7.32
N GLU A 134 20.67 12.28 8.59
CA GLU A 134 21.53 11.17 9.02
C GLU A 134 20.70 9.88 9.14
N GLY A 135 21.00 8.90 8.30
CA GLY A 135 20.30 7.62 8.25
C GLY A 135 19.29 7.52 7.11
N VAL A 136 18.31 6.67 7.29
CA VAL A 136 17.19 6.47 6.37
C VAL A 136 16.09 7.45 6.72
N LEU A 137 15.57 8.16 5.71
CA LEU A 137 14.44 9.07 5.89
C LEU A 137 13.14 8.25 6.04
N PRO A 138 12.52 8.21 7.22
CA PRO A 138 11.33 7.38 7.45
C PRO A 138 10.09 8.04 6.86
N THR A 139 9.67 7.58 5.67
CA THR A 139 8.51 8.15 4.97
C THR A 139 7.29 7.24 4.97
N PHE A 140 7.50 5.92 5.03
CA PHE A 140 6.40 4.97 4.94
C PHE A 140 6.72 3.65 5.67
N ASP A 141 5.80 3.21 6.52
CA ASP A 141 5.86 1.95 7.24
C ASP A 141 4.94 0.91 6.58
N ILE A 142 5.47 -0.23 6.17
CA ILE A 142 4.63 -1.35 5.71
C ILE A 142 4.01 -2.13 6.88
N ALA A 143 4.67 -2.14 8.02
CA ALA A 143 4.23 -2.62 9.33
C ALA A 143 4.95 -1.80 10.41
N PRO A 144 4.53 -1.82 11.69
CA PRO A 144 5.14 -0.96 12.71
C PRO A 144 6.66 -1.01 12.77
N GLY A 145 7.32 0.08 12.33
CA GLY A 145 8.77 0.20 12.28
C GLY A 145 9.47 -0.64 11.21
N VAL A 146 8.75 -1.18 10.24
CA VAL A 146 9.30 -1.89 9.07
C VAL A 146 9.23 -0.98 7.85
N GLN A 147 10.37 -0.51 7.39
CA GLN A 147 10.53 0.56 6.42
C GLN A 147 11.47 0.15 5.29
N PRO A 148 11.09 -0.79 4.39
CA PRO A 148 11.91 -1.10 3.22
C PRO A 148 12.02 0.14 2.33
N GLY A 149 13.17 0.36 1.72
CA GLY A 149 13.33 1.36 0.68
C GLY A 149 12.47 0.99 -0.53
N ALA A 150 11.81 1.96 -1.16
CA ALA A 150 10.95 1.65 -2.31
C ALA A 150 10.85 2.84 -3.27
N TRP A 151 10.40 2.57 -4.49
CA TRP A 151 10.03 3.59 -5.47
C TRP A 151 8.58 3.43 -5.87
N VAL A 152 7.89 4.53 -6.06
CA VAL A 152 6.48 4.53 -6.45
C VAL A 152 6.20 5.57 -7.51
N PHE A 153 5.25 5.29 -8.38
CA PHE A 153 4.55 6.36 -9.07
C PHE A 153 3.60 7.02 -8.06
N ALA A 154 3.63 8.34 -8.00
CA ALA A 154 2.74 9.11 -7.15
C ALA A 154 1.98 10.15 -7.98
N PRO A 155 0.76 10.52 -7.61
CA PRO A 155 0.08 11.65 -8.24
C PRO A 155 0.94 12.91 -8.10
N LYS A 156 1.01 13.72 -9.16
CA LYS A 156 1.81 14.92 -9.16
C LYS A 156 1.48 15.84 -7.99
N THR A 157 2.53 16.35 -7.34
CA THR A 157 2.40 17.32 -6.25
C THR A 157 2.73 18.74 -6.72
N SER A 158 2.29 19.76 -5.97
CA SER A 158 2.57 21.18 -6.26
C SER A 158 3.94 21.64 -5.73
N GLY A 159 4.71 20.75 -5.15
CA GLY A 159 6.06 20.99 -4.63
C GLY A 159 6.89 19.73 -4.73
N MET A 160 8.17 19.79 -4.34
CA MET A 160 9.01 18.59 -4.33
C MET A 160 8.47 17.59 -3.32
N SER A 161 8.10 16.44 -3.80
CA SER A 161 7.45 15.37 -3.03
C SER A 161 8.33 14.81 -1.91
N THR A 162 9.64 15.01 -2.00
CA THR A 162 10.65 14.49 -1.07
C THR A 162 10.98 15.44 0.08
N GLU A 163 10.48 16.68 0.09
CA GLU A 163 10.95 17.71 1.02
C GLU A 163 10.05 18.01 2.21
N ASN A 164 9.15 17.13 2.60
CA ASN A 164 8.40 17.35 3.84
C ASN A 164 9.11 16.81 5.08
N PHE A 165 10.40 17.16 5.24
CA PHE A 165 11.18 16.84 6.44
C PHE A 165 10.60 17.45 7.72
N GLU A 166 9.85 18.53 7.61
CA GLU A 166 9.26 19.22 8.74
C GLU A 166 7.87 18.69 9.11
N SER A 167 7.25 17.94 8.23
CA SER A 167 5.97 17.34 8.49
C SER A 167 6.16 15.99 9.18
N ILE A 168 5.90 15.94 10.46
CA ILE A 168 5.75 14.69 11.24
C ILE A 168 4.63 13.79 10.67
N LYS A 169 3.80 14.34 9.78
CA LYS A 169 2.79 13.63 9.01
C LYS A 169 3.36 13.37 7.63
N ALA A 170 3.73 12.12 7.37
CA ALA A 170 4.07 11.66 6.02
C ALA A 170 2.96 12.09 5.05
N ASN A 171 3.36 12.56 3.86
CA ASN A 171 2.40 12.84 2.80
C ASN A 171 1.68 11.53 2.45
N SER A 172 0.40 11.45 2.71
CA SER A 172 -0.41 10.24 2.54
C SER A 172 -0.55 9.78 1.08
N LEU A 173 -0.14 10.62 0.11
CA LEU A 173 -0.01 10.24 -1.30
C LEU A 173 1.31 9.50 -1.58
N LEU A 174 2.29 9.62 -0.69
CA LEU A 174 3.60 9.00 -0.82
C LEU A 174 3.59 7.66 -0.10
N ARG A 175 3.09 6.64 -0.77
CA ARG A 175 2.96 5.30 -0.22
C ARG A 175 2.98 4.23 -1.30
N LEU A 176 3.27 3.00 -0.90
CA LEU A 176 2.99 1.81 -1.69
C LEU A 176 1.50 1.42 -1.61
N PRO A 177 0.99 0.78 -2.65
CA PRO A 177 1.53 0.65 -4.00
C PRO A 177 1.38 1.95 -4.78
N SER A 178 1.90 2.01 -6.02
CA SER A 178 1.51 3.06 -6.95
C SER A 178 -0.02 3.09 -7.10
N PRO A 179 -0.66 4.26 -7.33
CA PRO A 179 -2.10 4.40 -7.24
C PRO A 179 -2.85 3.49 -8.24
N VAL A 180 -3.99 2.98 -7.82
CA VAL A 180 -4.93 2.36 -8.75
C VAL A 180 -5.58 3.46 -9.60
N ILE A 181 -5.50 3.31 -10.92
CA ILE A 181 -6.11 4.23 -11.89
C ILE A 181 -7.45 3.63 -12.31
N ARG A 182 -8.53 4.44 -12.29
CA ARG A 182 -9.87 4.04 -12.75
C ARG A 182 -10.32 4.91 -13.91
N VAL A 183 -10.75 4.25 -14.98
CA VAL A 183 -11.23 4.87 -16.22
C VAL A 183 -12.32 3.99 -16.83
N GLU A 184 -13.03 4.48 -17.84
CA GLU A 184 -14.06 3.72 -18.54
C GLU A 184 -13.62 3.20 -19.90
N VAL A 185 -14.33 2.22 -20.41
CA VAL A 185 -14.20 1.75 -21.78
C VAL A 185 -14.54 2.90 -22.73
N GLY A 186 -13.59 3.28 -23.57
CA GLY A 186 -13.78 4.37 -24.53
C GLY A 186 -13.07 5.67 -24.16
N ASP A 187 -12.70 5.85 -22.90
CA ASP A 187 -11.94 7.03 -22.48
C ASP A 187 -10.63 7.18 -23.25
N ILE A 188 -10.28 8.39 -23.60
CA ILE A 188 -8.94 8.73 -24.08
C ILE A 188 -8.10 9.09 -22.87
N VAL A 189 -7.28 8.15 -22.44
CA VAL A 189 -6.48 8.27 -21.21
C VAL A 189 -5.06 8.67 -21.54
N GLN A 190 -4.58 9.72 -20.91
CA GLN A 190 -3.20 10.19 -21.02
C GLN A 190 -2.53 10.12 -19.65
N ILE A 191 -1.52 9.27 -19.51
CA ILE A 191 -0.63 9.29 -18.35
C ILE A 191 0.59 10.13 -18.70
N VAL A 192 0.76 11.25 -18.02
CA VAL A 192 1.93 12.10 -18.14
C VAL A 192 2.91 11.72 -17.06
N LEU A 193 3.98 11.02 -17.44
CA LEU A 193 5.08 10.74 -16.52
C LEU A 193 6.03 11.93 -16.48
N GLU A 194 6.16 12.57 -15.31
CA GLU A 194 7.18 13.57 -15.03
C GLU A 194 8.27 12.90 -14.21
N ASN A 195 9.46 12.70 -14.80
CA ASN A 195 10.55 12.03 -14.10
C ASN A 195 11.25 13.00 -13.14
N THR A 196 10.78 13.05 -11.91
CA THR A 196 11.40 13.81 -10.80
C THR A 196 12.48 13.00 -10.06
N HIS A 197 12.66 11.73 -10.44
CA HIS A 197 13.64 10.83 -9.84
C HIS A 197 15.05 11.01 -10.47
N TYR A 198 16.08 10.51 -9.80
CA TYR A 198 17.46 10.57 -10.24
C TYR A 198 17.88 9.47 -11.24
N LEU A 199 17.02 8.49 -11.50
CA LEU A 199 17.20 7.45 -12.52
C LEU A 199 16.21 7.60 -13.67
N PRO A 200 16.50 7.02 -14.84
CA PRO A 200 15.55 7.02 -15.97
C PRO A 200 14.37 6.07 -15.71
N HIS A 201 13.21 6.41 -16.28
CA HIS A 201 11.98 5.62 -16.17
C HIS A 201 11.19 5.61 -17.47
N THR A 202 10.22 4.70 -17.57
CA THR A 202 9.16 4.64 -18.59
C THR A 202 7.88 4.12 -17.95
N ILE A 203 6.77 4.10 -18.70
CA ILE A 203 5.55 3.38 -18.33
C ILE A 203 5.19 2.41 -19.44
N HIS A 204 5.02 1.14 -19.07
CA HIS A 204 4.48 0.07 -19.89
C HIS A 204 3.11 -0.35 -19.33
N LEU A 205 2.19 -0.69 -20.21
CA LEU A 205 0.80 -1.02 -19.88
C LEU A 205 0.50 -2.48 -20.20
N HIS A 206 -0.27 -3.15 -19.35
CA HIS A 206 -0.77 -4.50 -19.59
C HIS A 206 -2.27 -4.50 -19.77
N GLY A 207 -2.76 -5.19 -20.79
CA GLY A 207 -4.18 -5.45 -21.00
C GLY A 207 -4.94 -4.32 -21.67
N VAL A 208 -4.31 -3.18 -21.92
CA VAL A 208 -4.88 -2.08 -22.69
C VAL A 208 -4.06 -1.87 -23.97
N ASP A 209 -4.74 -1.49 -25.05
CA ASP A 209 -4.08 -1.11 -26.29
C ASP A 209 -3.46 0.29 -26.11
N HIS A 210 -2.15 0.38 -26.27
CA HIS A 210 -1.42 1.65 -26.33
C HIS A 210 -0.90 1.87 -27.74
N PRO A 211 -1.43 2.87 -28.42
CA PRO A 211 -1.08 3.08 -29.82
C PRO A 211 0.35 3.62 -29.96
N PHE A 212 1.00 3.26 -31.05
CA PHE A 212 2.29 3.84 -31.43
C PHE A 212 2.19 5.31 -31.83
N THR A 213 0.97 5.74 -32.16
CA THR A 213 0.65 7.11 -32.56
C THR A 213 -0.53 7.61 -31.73
N HIS A 214 -0.39 8.78 -31.10
CA HIS A 214 -1.45 9.41 -30.34
C HIS A 214 -2.65 9.82 -31.21
N SER A 215 -3.77 10.12 -30.58
CA SER A 215 -4.99 10.56 -31.25
C SER A 215 -4.83 11.86 -32.06
N ASP A 216 -3.87 12.71 -31.67
CA ASP A 216 -3.49 13.94 -32.38
C ASP A 216 -2.51 13.73 -33.56
N GLY A 217 -2.11 12.47 -33.82
CA GLY A 217 -1.20 12.09 -34.88
C GLY A 217 0.30 12.16 -34.53
N HIS A 218 0.64 12.55 -33.32
CA HIS A 218 2.05 12.49 -32.87
C HIS A 218 2.48 11.05 -32.62
N VAL A 219 3.66 10.70 -33.10
CA VAL A 219 4.29 9.43 -32.76
C VAL A 219 4.80 9.54 -31.31
N ALA A 220 4.15 8.84 -30.40
CA ALA A 220 4.68 8.63 -29.07
C ALA A 220 5.29 7.23 -29.06
N GLY A 221 6.41 7.05 -28.47
CA GLY A 221 6.91 5.70 -28.24
C GLY A 221 5.86 4.90 -27.47
N GLY A 222 5.18 3.93 -28.06
CA GLY A 222 3.94 3.41 -27.49
C GLY A 222 4.11 2.50 -26.30
N ASP A 223 5.12 1.64 -26.30
CA ASP A 223 5.17 0.46 -25.44
C ASP A 223 5.95 0.65 -24.12
N GLY A 224 6.61 1.79 -23.97
CA GLY A 224 7.42 2.06 -22.78
C GLY A 224 8.69 1.20 -22.65
N VAL A 225 9.10 0.47 -23.71
CA VAL A 225 10.20 -0.51 -23.68
C VAL A 225 11.47 0.03 -24.33
N PRO A 226 12.49 0.43 -23.55
CA PRO A 226 13.69 1.05 -24.08
C PRO A 226 14.53 0.15 -25.02
N GLN A 227 14.34 -1.17 -24.92
CA GLN A 227 15.08 -2.13 -25.74
C GLN A 227 14.58 -2.21 -27.19
N THR A 228 13.37 -1.75 -27.48
CA THR A 228 12.71 -2.00 -28.76
C THR A 228 12.08 -0.78 -29.42
N ASN A 229 11.47 0.13 -28.68
CA ASN A 229 10.60 1.11 -29.34
C ASN A 229 10.67 2.55 -28.82
N GLU A 230 11.28 2.83 -27.68
CA GLU A 230 11.43 4.20 -27.23
C GLU A 230 12.67 4.40 -26.35
N MET A 231 13.14 5.65 -26.28
CA MET A 231 14.18 6.01 -25.34
C MET A 231 13.57 6.16 -23.94
N PHE A 232 14.31 5.76 -22.93
CA PHE A 232 13.94 6.02 -21.55
C PHE A 232 13.89 7.52 -21.25
N LEU A 233 13.02 7.89 -20.31
CA LEU A 233 12.84 9.27 -19.86
C LEU A 233 13.88 9.63 -18.81
N MET A 234 14.74 10.58 -19.12
CA MET A 234 15.80 11.03 -18.21
C MET A 234 15.25 11.88 -17.06
N PRO A 235 15.99 12.02 -15.95
CA PRO A 235 15.62 12.95 -14.86
C PRO A 235 15.33 14.36 -15.38
N GLY A 236 14.19 14.92 -14.97
CA GLY A 236 13.71 16.24 -15.39
C GLY A 236 12.93 16.27 -16.71
N GLU A 237 12.81 15.18 -17.41
CA GLU A 237 11.99 15.07 -18.64
C GLU A 237 10.57 14.63 -18.31
N SER A 238 9.66 14.83 -19.27
CA SER A 238 8.28 14.33 -19.21
C SER A 238 7.85 13.65 -20.51
N ARG A 239 6.93 12.70 -20.41
CA ARG A 239 6.36 11.99 -21.57
C ARG A 239 4.91 11.63 -21.32
N VAL A 240 4.11 11.67 -22.40
CA VAL A 240 2.71 11.27 -22.40
C VAL A 240 2.59 9.85 -22.96
N TYR A 241 1.90 9.01 -22.22
CA TYR A 241 1.47 7.67 -22.64
C TYR A 241 -0.04 7.73 -22.82
N GLU A 242 -0.52 7.56 -24.04
CA GLU A 242 -1.95 7.61 -24.36
C GLU A 242 -2.46 6.21 -24.67
N PHE A 243 -3.64 5.88 -24.16
CA PHE A 243 -4.33 4.65 -24.49
C PHE A 243 -5.85 4.87 -24.47
N GLN A 244 -6.56 3.97 -25.14
CA GLN A 244 -8.00 3.95 -25.17
C GLN A 244 -8.47 2.53 -24.85
N PRO A 245 -8.97 2.25 -23.63
CA PRO A 245 -9.40 0.92 -23.26
C PRO A 245 -10.65 0.50 -24.04
N ARG A 246 -10.65 -0.74 -24.53
CA ARG A 246 -11.75 -1.30 -25.34
C ARG A 246 -12.53 -2.39 -24.63
N GLN A 247 -12.12 -2.76 -23.43
CA GLN A 247 -12.79 -3.77 -22.62
C GLN A 247 -12.63 -3.44 -21.13
N SER A 248 -13.64 -3.74 -20.35
CA SER A 248 -13.59 -3.61 -18.90
C SER A 248 -12.78 -4.72 -18.26
N GLY A 249 -12.23 -4.46 -17.08
CA GLY A 249 -11.47 -5.43 -16.28
C GLY A 249 -10.26 -4.83 -15.58
N THR A 250 -9.49 -5.68 -14.93
CA THR A 250 -8.28 -5.29 -14.19
C THR A 250 -7.03 -5.44 -15.05
N MET A 251 -6.29 -4.34 -15.18
CA MET A 251 -5.08 -4.17 -15.97
C MET A 251 -3.92 -3.73 -15.06
N LEU A 252 -2.73 -3.52 -15.62
CA LEU A 252 -1.53 -3.04 -14.89
C LEU A 252 -0.78 -1.97 -15.67
N TYR A 253 0.00 -1.17 -14.94
CA TYR A 253 1.05 -0.33 -15.48
C TYR A 253 2.32 -0.45 -14.65
N HIS A 254 3.49 -0.37 -15.27
CA HIS A 254 4.76 -0.44 -14.55
C HIS A 254 5.92 0.19 -15.33
N CYS A 255 7.03 0.45 -14.65
CA CYS A 255 8.26 0.88 -15.28
C CYS A 255 8.90 -0.27 -16.05
N HIS A 256 9.40 0.00 -17.28
CA HIS A 256 10.10 -1.01 -18.10
C HIS A 256 11.61 -0.70 -18.31
N VAL A 257 12.14 0.32 -17.65
CA VAL A 257 13.59 0.52 -17.53
C VAL A 257 14.12 -0.45 -16.49
N GLN A 258 15.01 -1.35 -16.90
CA GLN A 258 15.58 -2.38 -16.01
C GLN A 258 14.51 -3.02 -15.12
N THR A 259 13.53 -3.62 -15.77
CA THR A 259 12.28 -4.10 -15.17
C THR A 259 12.50 -5.01 -13.97
N HIS A 260 13.56 -5.84 -14.00
CA HIS A 260 13.93 -6.75 -12.93
C HIS A 260 14.20 -6.06 -11.59
N THR A 261 14.61 -4.79 -11.59
CA THR A 261 14.82 -4.02 -10.36
C THR A 261 13.74 -2.95 -10.16
N HIS A 262 13.39 -2.18 -11.21
CA HIS A 262 12.47 -1.05 -11.05
C HIS A 262 11.05 -1.48 -10.70
N LEU A 263 10.54 -2.59 -11.28
CA LEU A 263 9.25 -3.14 -10.89
C LEU A 263 9.32 -3.70 -9.47
N ALA A 264 10.36 -4.48 -9.15
CA ALA A 264 10.55 -5.04 -7.83
C ALA A 264 10.66 -3.97 -6.73
N MET A 265 11.24 -2.79 -7.06
CA MET A 265 11.28 -1.63 -6.15
C MET A 265 9.91 -1.00 -5.87
N GLY A 266 8.85 -1.34 -6.63
CA GLY A 266 7.48 -0.87 -6.41
C GLY A 266 6.91 0.05 -7.50
N LEU A 267 7.62 0.28 -8.61
CA LEU A 267 7.12 1.08 -9.73
C LEU A 267 6.10 0.29 -10.55
N VAL A 268 4.98 -0.04 -9.93
CA VAL A 268 3.89 -0.82 -10.51
C VAL A 268 2.56 -0.48 -9.85
N GLY A 269 1.49 -0.39 -10.65
CA GLY A 269 0.13 -0.12 -10.17
C GLY A 269 -0.92 -0.83 -11.01
N MET A 270 -2.16 -0.81 -10.52
CA MET A 270 -3.32 -1.38 -11.22
C MET A 270 -4.00 -0.31 -12.05
N ILE A 271 -4.61 -0.73 -13.17
CA ILE A 271 -5.58 0.06 -13.91
C ILE A 271 -6.88 -0.73 -13.88
N ILE A 272 -7.95 -0.11 -13.45
CA ILE A 272 -9.29 -0.66 -13.49
C ILE A 272 -10.05 0.05 -14.61
N VAL A 273 -10.50 -0.72 -15.57
CA VAL A 273 -11.35 -0.23 -16.65
C VAL A 273 -12.78 -0.65 -16.33
N GLU A 274 -13.62 0.33 -16.05
CA GLU A 274 -15.04 0.15 -15.82
C GLU A 274 -15.80 0.07 -17.15
N GLU A 275 -17.04 -0.41 -17.12
CA GLU A 275 -17.91 -0.29 -18.28
C GLU A 275 -18.31 1.16 -18.50
N ASN A 276 -18.28 1.62 -19.75
CA ASN A 276 -18.78 2.94 -20.10
C ASN A 276 -20.28 3.05 -19.83
N ARG A 277 -20.68 3.97 -18.97
CA ARG A 277 -22.06 4.17 -18.53
C ARG A 277 -22.39 5.64 -18.38
N PRO A 278 -23.62 6.06 -18.66
CA PRO A 278 -23.98 7.47 -18.66
C PRO A 278 -23.89 8.08 -17.26
N ASN A 279 -23.39 9.31 -17.20
CA ASN A 279 -23.23 10.10 -15.98
C ASN A 279 -22.40 9.40 -14.88
N ASN A 280 -21.43 8.59 -15.27
CA ASN A 280 -20.56 7.83 -14.38
C ASN A 280 -19.28 8.61 -14.07
N TRP A 281 -19.36 9.53 -13.15
CA TRP A 281 -18.22 10.34 -12.70
C TRP A 281 -17.32 9.53 -11.77
N LEU A 282 -16.51 8.66 -12.34
CA LEU A 282 -15.62 7.80 -11.60
C LEU A 282 -14.61 8.54 -10.74
N GLN A 283 -14.29 7.96 -9.61
CA GLN A 283 -13.09 8.29 -8.89
C GLN A 283 -11.87 7.72 -9.63
N THR A 284 -11.05 8.60 -10.20
CA THR A 284 -9.96 8.21 -11.10
C THR A 284 -8.77 7.59 -10.38
N LEU A 285 -8.49 7.95 -9.12
CA LEU A 285 -7.39 7.38 -8.36
C LEU A 285 -7.85 6.77 -7.04
N ASN A 286 -7.39 5.55 -6.76
CA ASN A 286 -7.46 4.94 -5.43
C ASN A 286 -6.05 4.74 -4.89
N VAL A 287 -5.59 5.68 -4.06
CA VAL A 287 -4.26 5.62 -3.45
C VAL A 287 -4.28 4.66 -2.28
N GLY A 288 -3.40 3.68 -2.33
CA GLY A 288 -3.32 2.61 -1.33
C GLY A 288 -4.23 1.41 -1.60
N GLY A 289 -5.05 1.43 -2.64
CA GLY A 289 -5.98 0.33 -2.93
C GLY A 289 -7.05 0.14 -1.86
N GLY A 290 -7.55 -1.08 -1.70
CA GLY A 290 -8.59 -1.41 -0.71
C GLY A 290 -9.99 -1.04 -1.18
N HIS A 291 -10.86 -0.64 -0.25
CA HIS A 291 -12.26 -0.33 -0.54
C HIS A 291 -12.42 0.87 -1.48
N VAL A 292 -13.24 0.70 -2.50
CA VAL A 292 -13.64 1.79 -3.41
C VAL A 292 -14.78 2.57 -2.76
N ARG A 293 -14.47 3.76 -2.22
CA ARG A 293 -15.41 4.52 -1.37
C ARG A 293 -16.48 5.31 -2.10
N TYR A 294 -16.25 5.59 -3.38
CA TYR A 294 -17.17 6.42 -4.17
C TYR A 294 -17.54 5.69 -5.46
N PRO A 295 -18.21 4.53 -5.35
CA PRO A 295 -18.78 3.91 -6.53
C PRO A 295 -19.77 4.90 -7.17
N SER A 296 -19.93 4.85 -8.48
CA SER A 296 -20.92 5.64 -9.17
C SER A 296 -22.33 5.29 -8.69
N VAL A 297 -23.15 6.31 -8.44
CA VAL A 297 -24.58 6.12 -8.15
C VAL A 297 -25.44 6.09 -9.42
N ALA A 298 -24.87 6.47 -10.56
CA ALA A 298 -25.53 6.37 -11.86
C ALA A 298 -25.67 4.91 -12.32
N ILE A 299 -24.86 4.03 -11.77
CA ILE A 299 -24.79 2.64 -12.16
C ILE A 299 -25.46 1.78 -11.09
N GLN A 300 -26.44 1.00 -11.49
CA GLN A 300 -26.82 -0.17 -10.73
C GLN A 300 -25.84 -1.28 -11.12
N GLU A 301 -24.75 -1.36 -10.37
CA GLU A 301 -23.79 -2.43 -10.56
C GLU A 301 -24.39 -3.79 -10.20
N ASP A 302 -23.85 -4.84 -10.82
CA ASP A 302 -24.17 -6.21 -10.43
C ASP A 302 -23.51 -6.61 -9.11
N PHE A 303 -22.99 -5.65 -8.32
CA PHE A 303 -22.35 -5.87 -7.03
C PHE A 303 -22.62 -4.68 -6.09
N ASP A 304 -22.58 -4.94 -4.79
CA ASP A 304 -22.86 -3.96 -3.73
C ASP A 304 -21.61 -3.23 -3.25
N GLU A 305 -20.46 -3.91 -3.29
CA GLU A 305 -19.18 -3.37 -2.81
C GLU A 305 -18.03 -3.81 -3.73
N GLU A 306 -16.98 -3.02 -3.79
CA GLU A 306 -15.79 -3.30 -4.59
C GLU A 306 -14.50 -3.02 -3.80
N PHE A 307 -13.49 -3.89 -4.00
CA PHE A 307 -12.20 -3.79 -3.34
C PHE A 307 -11.06 -4.06 -4.31
N ASP A 308 -10.03 -3.20 -4.25
CA ASP A 308 -8.78 -3.38 -4.98
C ASP A 308 -7.77 -4.10 -4.08
N LEU A 309 -7.24 -5.23 -4.54
CA LEU A 309 -6.33 -6.09 -3.81
C LEU A 309 -5.04 -6.28 -4.61
N HIS A 310 -4.02 -5.49 -4.32
CA HIS A 310 -2.73 -5.49 -5.00
C HIS A 310 -1.69 -6.23 -4.16
N TYR A 311 -1.30 -7.42 -4.59
CA TYR A 311 -0.25 -8.23 -4.00
C TYR A 311 1.10 -7.86 -4.58
N HIS A 312 2.08 -7.61 -3.71
CA HIS A 312 3.47 -7.35 -4.09
C HIS A 312 4.42 -7.98 -3.06
N ALA A 313 5.65 -8.27 -3.49
CA ALA A 313 6.68 -8.80 -2.61
C ALA A 313 8.02 -8.11 -2.89
N MET A 314 8.86 -8.01 -1.85
CA MET A 314 10.09 -7.26 -1.90
C MET A 314 11.25 -8.10 -1.39
N ASP A 315 12.37 -8.04 -2.10
CA ASP A 315 13.65 -8.59 -1.67
C ASP A 315 14.39 -7.54 -0.83
N LYS A 316 14.68 -7.89 0.40
CA LYS A 316 15.35 -7.00 1.34
C LYS A 316 16.70 -6.49 0.84
N GLU A 317 17.49 -7.35 0.18
CA GLU A 317 18.79 -6.98 -0.35
C GLU A 317 18.70 -5.85 -1.39
N LEU A 318 17.75 -5.96 -2.33
CA LEU A 318 17.49 -4.93 -3.32
C LEU A 318 17.07 -3.61 -2.67
N HIS A 319 16.12 -3.69 -1.73
CA HIS A 319 15.52 -2.51 -1.10
C HIS A 319 16.47 -1.78 -0.14
N GLU A 320 17.45 -2.48 0.44
CA GLU A 320 18.50 -1.88 1.27
C GLU A 320 19.52 -1.06 0.46
N ILE A 321 19.61 -1.22 -0.86
CA ILE A 321 20.58 -0.48 -1.69
C ILE A 321 20.36 1.03 -1.58
N ILE A 322 19.12 1.51 -1.68
CA ILE A 322 18.80 2.95 -1.55
C ILE A 322 18.90 3.46 -0.10
N GLN A 323 18.90 2.56 0.86
CA GLN A 323 19.12 2.88 2.27
C GLN A 323 20.61 2.93 2.63
N LYS A 324 21.46 2.36 1.80
CA LYS A 324 22.91 2.32 1.97
C LYS A 324 23.59 3.56 1.38
N TYR A 325 23.09 4.03 0.24
CA TYR A 325 23.69 5.13 -0.51
C TYR A 325 22.70 6.27 -0.74
N ASN A 326 23.25 7.50 -0.81
CA ASN A 326 22.58 8.68 -1.33
C ASN A 326 23.20 9.17 -2.67
N ASP A 327 24.13 8.39 -3.25
CA ASP A 327 24.75 8.67 -4.55
C ASP A 327 24.11 7.81 -5.63
N PRO A 328 23.38 8.42 -6.60
CA PRO A 328 22.70 7.69 -7.68
C PRO A 328 23.62 6.75 -8.47
N ARG A 329 24.92 7.09 -8.60
CA ARG A 329 25.89 6.26 -9.32
C ARG A 329 26.18 4.96 -8.59
N LEU A 330 26.24 5.01 -7.26
CA LEU A 330 26.44 3.82 -6.41
C LEU A 330 25.18 2.97 -6.38
N ILE A 331 24.00 3.59 -6.30
CA ILE A 331 22.71 2.91 -6.39
C ILE A 331 22.59 2.18 -7.74
N ALA A 332 22.80 2.90 -8.84
CA ALA A 332 22.73 2.31 -10.17
C ALA A 332 23.77 1.19 -10.38
N ARG A 333 24.98 1.31 -9.83
CA ARG A 333 25.99 0.28 -9.88
C ARG A 333 25.53 -0.99 -9.16
N ASP A 334 25.09 -0.84 -7.92
CA ASP A 334 24.73 -1.99 -7.09
C ASP A 334 23.47 -2.69 -7.63
N MET A 335 22.45 -1.94 -8.04
CA MET A 335 21.22 -2.52 -8.61
C MET A 335 21.42 -3.24 -9.94
N ASN A 336 22.34 -2.73 -10.80
CA ASN A 336 22.43 -3.22 -12.18
C ASN A 336 23.64 -4.11 -12.45
N ARG A 337 24.57 -4.21 -11.52
CA ARG A 337 25.82 -4.97 -11.71
C ARG A 337 26.19 -5.89 -10.57
N LEU A 338 25.72 -5.63 -9.36
CA LEU A 338 26.06 -6.42 -8.18
C LEU A 338 24.88 -7.24 -7.67
N TYR A 339 23.65 -6.69 -7.74
CA TYR A 339 22.45 -7.43 -7.40
C TYR A 339 22.14 -8.50 -8.47
N ASP A 340 21.90 -9.71 -8.02
CA ASP A 340 21.55 -10.85 -8.87
C ASP A 340 20.11 -11.28 -8.60
N ILE A 341 19.19 -10.96 -9.51
CA ILE A 341 17.77 -11.32 -9.41
C ILE A 341 17.56 -12.84 -9.39
N THR A 342 18.54 -13.65 -9.83
CA THR A 342 18.36 -15.10 -9.90
C THR A 342 18.44 -15.79 -8.55
N ASP A 343 18.99 -15.13 -7.52
CA ASP A 343 19.02 -15.62 -6.14
C ASP A 343 18.17 -14.76 -5.19
N ALA A 344 17.33 -13.87 -5.74
CA ALA A 344 16.45 -13.00 -4.99
C ALA A 344 15.56 -13.76 -4.00
N LYS A 345 15.39 -13.18 -2.82
CA LYS A 345 14.52 -13.69 -1.77
C LYS A 345 13.45 -12.67 -1.45
N GLU A 346 12.20 -13.05 -1.61
CA GLU A 346 11.10 -12.23 -1.12
C GLU A 346 11.04 -12.33 0.42
N ASP A 347 11.33 -11.23 1.12
CA ASP A 347 11.33 -11.10 2.58
C ASP A 347 10.11 -10.36 3.12
N TYR A 348 9.57 -9.44 2.33
CA TYR A 348 8.40 -8.64 2.67
C TYR A 348 7.28 -8.93 1.70
N PHE A 349 6.12 -9.27 2.23
CA PHE A 349 4.91 -9.56 1.47
C PHE A 349 3.85 -8.54 1.82
N THR A 350 3.32 -7.86 0.82
CA THR A 350 2.37 -6.78 1.02
C THR A 350 1.06 -7.02 0.28
N LEU A 351 -0.01 -6.52 0.87
CA LEU A 351 -1.31 -6.33 0.26
C LEU A 351 -1.63 -4.83 0.31
N ASN A 352 -1.87 -4.22 -0.86
CA ASN A 352 -2.05 -2.79 -0.98
C ASN A 352 -0.89 -1.98 -0.36
N GLY A 353 0.33 -2.48 -0.53
CA GLY A 353 1.56 -1.86 -0.03
C GLY A 353 1.82 -2.03 1.46
N LEU A 354 0.96 -2.75 2.18
CA LEU A 354 1.06 -2.95 3.62
C LEU A 354 1.20 -4.43 3.97
N SER A 355 1.90 -4.70 5.07
CA SER A 355 1.94 -6.00 5.72
C SER A 355 1.05 -5.99 6.95
N PHE A 356 0.64 -7.19 7.40
CA PHE A 356 -0.05 -7.35 8.68
C PHE A 356 0.77 -6.71 9.82
N PRO A 357 0.17 -5.97 10.75
CA PRO A 357 -1.27 -5.83 11.00
C PRO A 357 -1.95 -4.66 10.26
N TYR A 358 -1.22 -3.85 9.51
CA TYR A 358 -1.80 -2.68 8.84
C TYR A 358 -2.80 -3.07 7.75
N THR A 359 -2.68 -4.27 7.18
CA THR A 359 -3.69 -4.85 6.28
C THR A 359 -5.06 -5.02 6.94
N LEU A 360 -5.12 -5.25 8.26
CA LEU A 360 -6.39 -5.30 9.02
C LEU A 360 -7.05 -3.94 9.22
N ARG A 361 -6.39 -2.86 8.82
CA ARG A 361 -6.95 -1.51 8.86
C ARG A 361 -7.36 -1.01 7.48
N GLU A 362 -6.56 -1.32 6.46
CA GLU A 362 -6.69 -0.69 5.15
C GLU A 362 -7.04 -1.66 4.00
N SER A 363 -6.94 -2.96 4.23
CA SER A 363 -7.19 -3.97 3.21
C SER A 363 -8.24 -5.01 3.62
N LEU A 364 -9.08 -4.68 4.62
CA LEU A 364 -10.23 -5.51 4.96
C LEU A 364 -11.25 -5.50 3.83
N VAL A 365 -11.82 -6.65 3.55
CA VAL A 365 -13.05 -6.79 2.79
C VAL A 365 -14.21 -6.72 3.80
N ILE A 366 -14.81 -5.55 3.92
CA ILE A 366 -15.93 -5.32 4.84
C ILE A 366 -17.21 -5.77 4.16
N ALA A 367 -17.93 -6.68 4.80
CA ALA A 367 -19.12 -7.32 4.24
C ALA A 367 -20.35 -7.15 5.15
N GLU A 368 -21.52 -7.22 4.54
CA GLU A 368 -22.80 -7.45 5.20
C GLU A 368 -23.44 -8.74 4.63
N PRO A 369 -24.44 -9.34 5.31
CA PRO A 369 -25.15 -10.48 4.75
C PRO A 369 -25.83 -10.15 3.41
N ASP A 370 -25.92 -11.15 2.56
CA ASP A 370 -26.63 -11.09 1.28
C ASP A 370 -26.09 -10.05 0.27
N GLN A 371 -24.81 -9.72 0.38
CA GLN A 371 -24.12 -8.87 -0.58
C GLN A 371 -23.39 -9.70 -1.65
N LYS A 372 -23.22 -9.07 -2.79
CA LYS A 372 -22.34 -9.49 -3.87
C LYS A 372 -21.19 -8.51 -3.96
N ILE A 373 -19.98 -8.97 -3.67
CA ILE A 373 -18.78 -8.14 -3.56
C ILE A 373 -17.85 -8.44 -4.75
N LYS A 374 -17.32 -7.42 -5.38
CA LYS A 374 -16.32 -7.52 -6.42
C LYS A 374 -14.91 -7.30 -5.84
N LEU A 375 -14.00 -8.22 -6.14
CA LEU A 375 -12.61 -8.12 -5.77
C LEU A 375 -11.77 -8.00 -7.06
N ARG A 376 -11.00 -6.93 -7.18
CA ARG A 376 -10.03 -6.70 -8.24
C ARG A 376 -8.66 -7.11 -7.72
N VAL A 377 -8.15 -8.23 -8.17
CA VAL A 377 -6.94 -8.83 -7.62
C VAL A 377 -5.81 -8.81 -8.64
N ALA A 378 -4.64 -8.30 -8.24
CA ALA A 378 -3.44 -8.33 -9.06
C ALA A 378 -2.25 -8.85 -8.27
N ASN A 379 -1.43 -9.68 -8.92
CA ASN A 379 -0.13 -10.10 -8.41
C ASN A 379 0.99 -9.42 -9.18
N THR A 380 1.78 -8.59 -8.52
CA THR A 380 2.97 -7.92 -9.07
C THR A 380 4.26 -8.37 -8.40
N ALA A 381 4.20 -9.42 -7.56
CA ALA A 381 5.38 -10.10 -7.06
C ALA A 381 6.07 -10.90 -8.19
N SER A 382 7.33 -11.22 -8.00
CA SER A 382 8.09 -12.05 -8.96
C SER A 382 7.66 -13.52 -8.92
N GLU A 383 7.07 -13.97 -7.82
CA GLU A 383 6.56 -15.32 -7.63
C GLU A 383 5.02 -15.37 -7.67
N MET A 384 4.50 -16.59 -7.79
CA MET A 384 3.06 -16.85 -7.74
C MET A 384 2.49 -16.48 -6.38
N VAL A 385 1.31 -15.87 -6.35
CA VAL A 385 0.47 -15.75 -5.16
C VAL A 385 -0.63 -16.81 -5.21
N ALA A 386 -0.80 -17.53 -4.13
CA ALA A 386 -1.91 -18.50 -3.95
C ALA A 386 -2.93 -17.91 -2.97
N LEU A 387 -3.74 -16.96 -3.44
CA LEU A 387 -4.76 -16.33 -2.61
C LEU A 387 -5.77 -17.36 -2.13
N HIS A 388 -5.91 -17.52 -0.82
CA HIS A 388 -6.89 -18.37 -0.18
C HIS A 388 -7.88 -17.56 0.66
N THR A 389 -9.17 -17.83 0.51
CA THR A 389 -10.24 -17.19 1.27
C THR A 389 -10.88 -18.18 2.22
N HIS A 390 -10.94 -17.86 3.52
CA HIS A 390 -11.63 -18.66 4.52
C HIS A 390 -13.13 -18.41 4.47
N GLY A 391 -13.92 -19.41 4.73
CA GLY A 391 -15.38 -19.33 4.87
C GLY A 391 -16.15 -18.88 3.62
N HIS A 392 -15.46 -18.52 2.56
CA HIS A 392 -16.04 -18.02 1.33
C HIS A 392 -15.32 -18.57 0.10
N LYS A 393 -16.07 -18.78 -0.97
CA LYS A 393 -15.58 -19.17 -2.29
C LYS A 393 -16.07 -18.14 -3.29
N ALA A 394 -15.16 -17.43 -3.95
CA ALA A 394 -15.52 -16.46 -4.98
C ALA A 394 -15.42 -17.05 -6.38
N THR A 395 -16.18 -16.48 -7.30
CA THR A 395 -16.23 -16.88 -8.71
C THR A 395 -15.31 -15.99 -9.53
N ILE A 396 -14.41 -16.58 -10.31
CA ILE A 396 -13.55 -15.87 -11.27
C ILE A 396 -14.43 -15.43 -12.44
N THR A 397 -14.58 -14.12 -12.63
CA THR A 397 -15.34 -13.52 -13.72
C THR A 397 -14.46 -13.02 -14.85
N HIS A 398 -13.25 -12.49 -14.52
CA HIS A 398 -12.28 -12.03 -15.51
C HIS A 398 -10.91 -12.63 -15.19
N TYR A 399 -10.13 -12.83 -16.24
CA TYR A 399 -8.76 -13.27 -16.18
C TYR A 399 -7.91 -12.41 -17.10
N ASP A 400 -6.88 -11.76 -16.54
CA ASP A 400 -6.02 -10.80 -17.25
C ASP A 400 -6.79 -9.67 -17.98
N GLY A 401 -7.88 -9.20 -17.36
CA GLY A 401 -8.74 -8.16 -17.93
C GLY A 401 -9.75 -8.64 -18.96
N ILE A 402 -9.85 -9.95 -19.20
CA ILE A 402 -10.78 -10.53 -20.16
C ILE A 402 -11.93 -11.21 -19.45
N GLU A 403 -13.16 -10.79 -19.73
CA GLU A 403 -14.36 -11.39 -19.19
C GLU A 403 -14.53 -12.84 -19.66
N HIS A 404 -14.75 -13.74 -18.72
CA HIS A 404 -15.07 -15.13 -19.01
C HIS A 404 -16.55 -15.32 -19.32
N ASN A 405 -16.84 -16.08 -20.37
CA ASN A 405 -18.20 -16.55 -20.59
C ASN A 405 -18.76 -17.17 -19.29
N PRO A 406 -19.98 -16.86 -18.86
CA PRO A 406 -20.55 -17.37 -17.61
C PRO A 406 -20.45 -18.90 -17.42
N ILE A 407 -20.50 -19.67 -18.51
CA ILE A 407 -20.32 -21.13 -18.46
C ILE A 407 -18.88 -21.54 -18.10
N ALA A 408 -17.90 -20.68 -18.37
CA ALA A 408 -16.49 -20.93 -18.10
C ALA A 408 -16.03 -20.36 -16.76
N GLN A 409 -16.89 -19.67 -16.03
CA GLN A 409 -16.58 -19.12 -14.72
C GLN A 409 -16.44 -20.24 -13.69
N ILE A 410 -15.47 -20.09 -12.79
CA ILE A 410 -15.11 -21.13 -11.82
C ILE A 410 -15.13 -20.53 -10.42
N THR A 411 -15.86 -21.18 -9.50
CA THR A 411 -15.90 -20.82 -8.08
C THR A 411 -14.89 -21.65 -7.30
N ARG A 412 -14.04 -20.99 -6.51
CA ARG A 412 -12.95 -21.62 -5.72
C ARG A 412 -12.75 -20.88 -4.40
N ASP A 413 -11.90 -21.43 -3.55
CA ASP A 413 -11.36 -20.83 -2.33
C ASP A 413 -9.84 -20.61 -2.39
N VAL A 414 -9.17 -21.12 -3.45
CA VAL A 414 -7.76 -20.85 -3.73
C VAL A 414 -7.60 -20.40 -5.17
N TYR A 415 -6.95 -19.27 -5.37
CA TYR A 415 -6.72 -18.65 -6.66
C TYR A 415 -5.21 -18.50 -6.88
N ALA A 416 -4.69 -19.17 -7.90
CA ALA A 416 -3.29 -19.06 -8.29
C ALA A 416 -3.12 -17.90 -9.27
N LEU A 417 -2.33 -16.89 -8.87
CA LEU A 417 -1.95 -15.78 -9.71
C LEU A 417 -0.44 -15.85 -9.97
N ALA A 418 -0.04 -16.13 -11.19
CA ALA A 418 1.35 -15.98 -11.59
C ALA A 418 1.78 -14.50 -11.56
N ALA A 419 3.07 -14.23 -11.75
CA ALA A 419 3.57 -12.87 -11.88
C ALA A 419 2.83 -12.10 -12.98
N ALA A 420 2.41 -10.88 -12.71
CA ALA A 420 1.62 -10.00 -13.56
C ALA A 420 0.19 -10.46 -13.90
N GLN A 421 -0.31 -11.54 -13.29
CA GLN A 421 -1.70 -11.97 -13.48
C GLN A 421 -2.68 -11.15 -12.66
N ARG A 422 -3.89 -10.99 -13.22
CA ARG A 422 -5.01 -10.28 -12.62
C ARG A 422 -6.26 -11.13 -12.70
N LEU A 423 -7.08 -11.06 -11.65
CA LEU A 423 -8.39 -11.73 -11.57
C LEU A 423 -9.44 -10.75 -11.06
N ASP A 424 -10.60 -10.76 -11.69
CA ASP A 424 -11.78 -10.17 -11.05
C ASP A 424 -12.62 -11.30 -10.48
N LEU A 425 -12.94 -11.17 -9.21
CA LEU A 425 -13.68 -12.18 -8.47
C LEU A 425 -15.03 -11.61 -8.00
N THR A 426 -16.06 -12.43 -8.05
CA THR A 426 -17.33 -12.15 -7.39
C THR A 426 -17.50 -13.04 -6.17
N LEU A 427 -17.62 -12.41 -5.01
CA LEU A 427 -17.83 -13.06 -3.73
C LEU A 427 -19.25 -12.79 -3.25
N ASN A 428 -20.03 -13.86 -3.00
CA ASN A 428 -21.36 -13.76 -2.42
C ASN A 428 -21.29 -14.01 -0.92
N THR A 429 -21.95 -13.17 -0.14
CA THR A 429 -21.96 -13.26 1.33
C THR A 429 -23.21 -13.95 1.90
N THR A 430 -24.17 -14.32 1.03
CA THR A 430 -25.34 -15.11 1.43
C THR A 430 -24.91 -16.46 1.97
N ASN A 431 -25.31 -16.78 3.17
CA ASN A 431 -25.00 -18.09 3.78
C ASN A 431 -25.79 -19.20 3.08
N ASP A 432 -25.15 -19.88 2.15
CA ASP A 432 -25.70 -21.02 1.45
C ASP A 432 -25.13 -22.36 1.97
N GLY A 433 -24.21 -22.32 2.94
CA GLY A 433 -23.56 -23.49 3.52
C GLY A 433 -22.61 -24.21 2.58
N LEU A 434 -22.32 -23.65 1.40
CA LEU A 434 -21.47 -24.26 0.37
C LEU A 434 -20.38 -23.28 -0.13
N HIS A 435 -20.79 -22.08 -0.55
CA HIS A 435 -19.90 -21.05 -1.08
C HIS A 435 -19.63 -19.96 -0.03
N SER A 436 -20.54 -19.75 0.91
CA SER A 436 -20.38 -18.85 2.04
C SER A 436 -20.96 -19.49 3.31
N TYR A 437 -20.22 -19.42 4.39
CA TYR A 437 -20.67 -19.83 5.71
C TYR A 437 -21.26 -18.68 6.53
N GLY A 438 -21.46 -17.51 5.88
CA GLY A 438 -22.12 -16.36 6.46
C GLY A 438 -21.22 -15.52 7.37
N GLU A 439 -21.85 -14.83 8.30
CA GLU A 439 -21.23 -13.80 9.11
C GLU A 439 -20.09 -14.28 10.00
N GLY A 440 -19.01 -13.50 10.04
CA GLY A 440 -17.85 -13.80 10.86
C GLY A 440 -16.67 -12.88 10.59
N ILE A 441 -15.51 -13.32 11.05
CA ILE A 441 -14.20 -12.80 10.69
C ILE A 441 -13.47 -13.93 9.99
N TRP A 442 -13.25 -13.79 8.70
CA TRP A 442 -12.71 -14.83 7.85
C TRP A 442 -11.41 -14.37 7.21
N LEU A 443 -10.30 -15.00 7.54
CA LEU A 443 -9.01 -14.63 6.96
C LEU A 443 -9.01 -14.83 5.45
N PHE A 444 -8.23 -14.03 4.74
CA PHE A 444 -7.70 -14.36 3.43
C PHE A 444 -6.22 -13.99 3.37
N HIS A 445 -5.44 -14.80 2.67
CA HIS A 445 -4.00 -14.67 2.65
C HIS A 445 -3.38 -15.44 1.48
N ASP A 446 -2.11 -15.18 1.20
CA ASP A 446 -1.31 -16.03 0.34
C ASP A 446 -1.01 -17.35 1.07
N HIS A 447 -1.40 -18.46 0.46
CA HIS A 447 -1.20 -19.80 1.06
C HIS A 447 0.22 -20.33 0.89
N ARG A 448 1.14 -19.57 0.30
CA ARG A 448 2.55 -19.82 0.47
C ARG A 448 2.94 -19.38 1.87
N GLU A 449 3.49 -20.27 2.68
CA GLU A 449 3.75 -20.00 4.10
C GLU A 449 4.67 -18.78 4.34
N LYS A 450 5.58 -18.47 3.41
CA LYS A 450 6.38 -17.25 3.50
C LYS A 450 5.55 -15.97 3.30
N GLY A 451 4.46 -16.02 2.52
CA GLY A 451 3.58 -14.88 2.25
C GLY A 451 2.87 -14.32 3.48
N ILE A 452 2.75 -15.11 4.54
CA ILE A 452 2.18 -14.71 5.83
C ILE A 452 3.25 -14.24 6.83
N THR A 453 4.41 -13.84 6.34
CA THR A 453 5.52 -13.32 7.16
C THR A 453 5.95 -11.92 6.72
N THR A 454 6.53 -11.18 7.64
CA THR A 454 7.23 -9.91 7.38
C THR A 454 8.67 -10.08 7.86
N ASN A 455 9.63 -10.08 6.94
CA ASN A 455 11.03 -10.40 7.21
C ASN A 455 11.17 -11.70 8.03
N GLY A 456 10.45 -12.75 7.62
CA GLY A 456 10.42 -14.06 8.25
C GLY A 456 9.69 -14.14 9.60
N MET A 457 9.00 -13.10 10.02
CA MET A 457 8.23 -13.07 11.26
C MET A 457 6.74 -13.27 10.99
N ASN A 458 6.12 -14.22 11.71
CA ASN A 458 4.69 -14.53 11.67
C ASN A 458 4.04 -14.17 13.03
N PRO A 459 2.78 -13.64 13.05
CA PRO A 459 2.01 -13.22 11.89
C PRO A 459 2.59 -11.98 11.23
N GLY A 460 2.45 -11.91 9.90
CA GLY A 460 3.01 -10.84 9.08
C GLY A 460 2.46 -10.93 7.66
N GLY A 461 3.15 -10.29 6.73
CA GLY A 461 2.89 -10.42 5.30
C GLY A 461 1.51 -9.93 4.85
N ASN A 462 1.00 -10.55 3.81
CA ASN A 462 -0.21 -10.13 3.11
C ASN A 462 -1.50 -10.76 3.66
N VAL A 463 -1.56 -10.96 4.96
CA VAL A 463 -2.76 -11.47 5.67
C VAL A 463 -3.76 -10.35 5.86
N SER A 464 -5.01 -10.58 5.47
CA SER A 464 -6.16 -9.72 5.79
C SER A 464 -7.41 -10.56 6.06
N ALA A 465 -8.60 -9.94 6.08
CA ALA A 465 -9.82 -10.66 6.40
C ALA A 465 -11.05 -10.11 5.65
N ILE A 466 -12.00 -11.01 5.38
CA ILE A 466 -13.39 -10.70 5.11
C ILE A 466 -14.06 -10.57 6.47
N VAL A 467 -14.52 -9.37 6.80
CA VAL A 467 -15.09 -9.07 8.13
C VAL A 467 -16.49 -8.50 7.97
N TYR A 468 -17.46 -9.18 8.55
CA TYR A 468 -18.80 -8.63 8.59
C TYR A 468 -18.88 -7.46 9.56
N LYS A 469 -19.53 -6.38 9.16
CA LYS A 469 -19.51 -5.06 9.80
C LYS A 469 -19.76 -5.08 11.29
N LYS A 470 -20.64 -5.96 11.77
CA LYS A 470 -20.94 -6.12 13.21
C LYS A 470 -19.77 -6.64 14.06
N TYR A 471 -18.73 -7.18 13.41
CA TYR A 471 -17.51 -7.66 14.07
C TYR A 471 -16.36 -6.64 14.01
N LEU A 472 -16.63 -5.42 13.61
CA LEU A 472 -15.67 -4.32 13.68
C LEU A 472 -15.91 -3.53 14.98
N ASN A 473 -14.81 -3.08 15.59
CA ASN A 473 -14.85 -2.14 16.71
C ASN A 473 -15.06 -0.68 16.23
N GLU A 474 -15.14 0.27 17.16
CA GLU A 474 -15.36 1.69 16.88
C GLU A 474 -14.29 2.33 15.97
N ILE A 475 -13.08 1.76 15.92
CA ILE A 475 -11.98 2.22 15.08
C ILE A 475 -11.81 1.38 13.79
N GLY A 476 -12.77 0.50 13.48
CA GLY A 476 -12.79 -0.29 12.26
C GLY A 476 -11.87 -1.51 12.24
N LEU A 477 -11.36 -1.96 13.38
CA LEU A 477 -10.57 -3.18 13.49
C LEU A 477 -11.43 -4.39 13.84
N PRO A 478 -11.06 -5.60 13.35
CA PRO A 478 -11.76 -6.83 13.70
C PRO A 478 -11.75 -7.10 15.20
N MET A 479 -12.91 -7.46 15.74
CA MET A 479 -13.07 -7.90 17.13
C MET A 479 -13.15 -9.43 17.17
N GLY A 480 -12.00 -10.08 17.34
CA GLY A 480 -11.95 -11.52 17.58
C GLY A 480 -12.47 -11.89 18.98
N LEU A 481 -13.05 -13.09 19.10
CA LEU A 481 -13.54 -13.63 20.36
C LEU A 481 -12.35 -13.93 21.31
N GLY A 482 -12.01 -12.99 22.17
CA GLY A 482 -10.95 -13.12 23.16
C GLY A 482 -9.52 -12.96 22.60
N VAL A 483 -9.37 -12.52 21.36
CA VAL A 483 -8.06 -12.24 20.75
C VAL A 483 -7.76 -10.74 20.85
N ASP A 484 -6.67 -10.38 21.49
CA ASP A 484 -6.14 -9.02 21.49
C ASP A 484 -5.09 -8.87 20.37
N ILE A 485 -5.47 -8.15 19.31
CA ILE A 485 -4.59 -7.87 18.18
C ILE A 485 -3.74 -6.61 18.35
N SER A 486 -3.95 -5.83 19.44
CA SER A 486 -3.29 -4.55 19.65
C SER A 486 -1.76 -4.66 19.72
N LYS A 487 -1.24 -5.76 20.26
CA LYS A 487 0.19 -6.03 20.36
C LYS A 487 0.89 -6.07 19.01
N TYR A 488 0.21 -6.52 17.95
CA TYR A 488 0.78 -6.58 16.61
C TYR A 488 1.01 -5.19 16.02
N PHE A 489 0.29 -4.17 16.54
CA PHE A 489 0.48 -2.77 16.14
C PHE A 489 1.63 -2.08 16.86
N THR A 490 2.53 -2.84 17.50
CA THR A 490 3.67 -2.30 18.24
C THR A 490 4.97 -2.54 17.50
N HIS A 491 5.92 -1.61 17.67
CA HIS A 491 7.28 -1.77 17.13
C HIS A 491 8.02 -2.94 17.81
N GLU A 492 7.76 -3.18 19.08
CA GLU A 492 8.38 -4.25 19.88
C GLU A 492 8.10 -5.62 19.28
N PHE A 493 6.88 -5.87 18.79
CA PHE A 493 6.55 -7.12 18.11
C PHE A 493 7.43 -7.31 16.88
N HIS A 494 7.44 -6.36 15.95
CA HIS A 494 8.20 -6.46 14.71
C HIS A 494 9.71 -6.41 14.90
N ALA A 495 10.20 -5.78 15.99
CA ALA A 495 11.58 -5.80 16.40
C ALA A 495 11.99 -7.12 17.14
N ARG A 496 11.08 -8.10 17.23
CA ARG A 496 11.30 -9.39 17.90
C ARG A 496 11.72 -9.26 19.37
N LYS A 497 11.18 -8.25 20.06
CA LYS A 497 11.50 -7.95 21.46
C LYS A 497 10.49 -8.54 22.45
N LEU A 498 9.37 -9.07 21.96
CA LEU A 498 8.39 -9.73 22.82
C LEU A 498 8.89 -11.12 23.26
N PRO A 499 8.54 -11.59 24.46
CA PRO A 499 8.87 -12.91 24.93
C PRO A 499 8.26 -14.01 24.06
N ILE A 500 9.04 -15.04 23.71
CA ILE A 500 8.63 -16.13 22.81
C ILE A 500 7.38 -16.87 23.32
N TRP A 501 7.28 -17.12 24.63
CA TRP A 501 6.10 -17.81 25.20
C TRP A 501 4.82 -16.98 25.10
N GLN A 502 4.93 -15.66 25.07
CA GLN A 502 3.78 -14.79 24.85
C GLN A 502 3.25 -14.94 23.42
N ASP A 503 4.14 -15.03 22.45
CA ASP A 503 3.76 -15.28 21.05
C ASP A 503 3.12 -16.66 20.88
N LEU A 504 3.67 -17.67 21.54
CA LEU A 504 3.14 -19.03 21.47
C LEU A 504 1.77 -19.14 22.12
N ASP A 505 1.55 -18.53 23.28
CA ASP A 505 0.27 -18.52 23.97
C ASP A 505 -0.81 -17.84 23.12
N GLU A 506 -0.49 -16.70 22.53
CA GLU A 506 -1.45 -15.91 21.78
C GLU A 506 -1.69 -16.43 20.36
N ALA A 507 -0.70 -17.09 19.77
CA ALA A 507 -0.89 -17.78 18.49
C ALA A 507 -1.72 -19.06 18.61
N GLY A 508 -2.12 -19.45 19.83
CA GLY A 508 -2.86 -20.68 20.06
C GLY A 508 -2.10 -21.96 19.69
N SER A 509 -0.78 -21.85 19.51
CA SER A 509 0.08 -22.95 19.05
C SER A 509 0.24 -24.08 20.08
N LEU A 510 -0.22 -23.87 21.31
CA LEU A 510 -0.12 -24.84 22.41
C LEU A 510 -1.47 -25.41 22.85
N GLY A 511 -2.54 -25.20 22.09
CA GLY A 511 -3.86 -25.77 22.39
C GLY A 511 -4.78 -24.79 23.10
N ALA A 512 -5.58 -25.25 24.06
CA ALA A 512 -6.66 -24.48 24.62
C ALA A 512 -6.24 -23.09 25.17
N PRO A 513 -7.02 -22.04 24.97
CA PRO A 513 -6.79 -20.72 25.56
C PRO A 513 -6.54 -20.83 27.06
N GLY A 514 -5.43 -20.27 27.53
CA GLY A 514 -5.06 -20.27 28.94
C GLY A 514 -4.18 -21.42 29.41
N VAL A 515 -3.75 -22.35 28.52
CA VAL A 515 -2.71 -23.32 28.87
C VAL A 515 -1.35 -22.64 28.73
N ARG A 516 -0.89 -22.08 29.82
CA ARG A 516 0.47 -21.53 29.91
C ARG A 516 1.47 -22.68 30.06
N THR A 517 2.43 -22.80 29.16
CA THR A 517 3.50 -23.80 29.20
C THR A 517 4.72 -23.35 30.01
N GLY A 518 4.54 -22.49 30.94
CA GLY A 518 5.57 -22.00 31.83
C GLY A 518 5.00 -21.58 33.17
N PHE A 519 5.88 -21.39 34.16
CA PHE A 519 5.45 -20.75 35.39
C PHE A 519 5.05 -19.32 35.09
N ASP A 520 3.87 -18.92 35.62
CA ASP A 520 3.44 -17.52 35.63
C ASP A 520 4.64 -16.63 36.00
N PRO A 521 4.90 -15.53 35.26
CA PRO A 521 6.01 -14.63 35.58
C PRO A 521 6.00 -14.12 37.00
N GLU A 522 4.84 -13.94 37.64
CA GLU A 522 4.72 -13.62 39.06
C GLU A 522 5.14 -14.80 39.94
N ILE A 523 4.73 -16.02 39.58
CA ILE A 523 5.17 -17.24 40.30
C ILE A 523 6.66 -17.43 40.09
N GLN A 524 7.19 -17.24 38.90
CA GLN A 524 8.61 -17.37 38.61
C GLN A 524 9.44 -16.33 39.36
N ASN A 525 9.01 -15.07 39.39
CA ASN A 525 9.65 -14.03 40.21
C ASN A 525 9.52 -14.31 41.70
N THR A 526 8.38 -14.81 42.15
CA THR A 526 8.19 -15.21 43.56
C THR A 526 9.10 -16.36 43.95
N LEU A 527 9.23 -17.40 43.12
CA LEU A 527 10.13 -18.50 43.31
C LEU A 527 11.60 -18.05 43.30
N PHE A 528 11.96 -17.15 42.36
CA PHE A 528 13.32 -16.60 42.29
C PHE A 528 13.68 -15.79 43.52
N ASN A 529 12.76 -14.99 44.06
CA ASN A 529 12.92 -14.22 45.28
C ASN A 529 12.99 -15.13 46.52
N LEU A 530 12.16 -16.17 46.59
CA LEU A 530 12.22 -17.18 47.66
C LEU A 530 13.52 -17.96 47.63
N PHE A 531 13.97 -18.39 46.45
CA PHE A 531 15.27 -19.11 46.31
C PHE A 531 16.45 -18.20 46.63
N GLY A 532 16.42 -16.95 46.14
CA GLY A 532 17.41 -15.92 46.47
C GLY A 532 17.45 -15.61 47.95
N GLY A 533 16.27 -15.41 48.57
CA GLY A 533 16.13 -15.21 50.02
C GLY A 533 16.65 -16.40 50.84
N PHE A 534 16.36 -17.63 50.40
CA PHE A 534 16.85 -18.84 51.04
C PHE A 534 18.39 -18.96 50.99
N ILE A 535 19.01 -18.69 49.84
CA ILE A 535 20.47 -18.67 49.69
C ILE A 535 21.10 -17.59 50.59
N VAL A 536 20.54 -16.40 50.60
CA VAL A 536 21.02 -15.31 51.46
C VAL A 536 20.86 -15.69 52.94
N GLY A 537 19.75 -16.32 53.31
CA GLY A 537 19.52 -16.83 54.66
C GLY A 537 20.58 -17.88 55.09
N ILE A 538 20.89 -18.83 54.22
CA ILE A 538 21.98 -19.82 54.48
C ILE A 538 23.34 -19.12 54.63
N LEU A 539 23.66 -18.15 53.78
CA LEU A 539 24.93 -17.42 53.91
C LEU A 539 25.03 -16.63 55.22
N ILE A 540 23.95 -15.97 55.63
CA ILE A 540 23.88 -15.27 56.91
C ILE A 540 24.05 -16.28 58.08
N TYR A 541 23.35 -17.42 58.03
CA TYR A 541 23.48 -18.48 59.03
C TYR A 541 24.91 -18.98 59.14
N LEU A 542 25.58 -19.27 58.01
CA LEU A 542 26.97 -19.72 57.99
C LEU A 542 27.94 -18.67 58.55
N ILE A 543 27.70 -17.39 58.28
CA ILE A 543 28.50 -16.29 58.84
C ILE A 543 28.30 -16.21 60.35
N ILE A 544 27.07 -16.31 60.86
CA ILE A 544 26.76 -16.28 62.28
C ILE A 544 27.36 -17.52 62.99
N ALA A 545 27.18 -18.71 62.43
CA ALA A 545 27.74 -19.95 62.93
C ALA A 545 29.29 -19.91 63.01
N LYS A 546 29.92 -19.40 61.96
CA LYS A 546 31.39 -19.20 61.92
C LYS A 546 31.84 -18.18 62.95
N ARG A 547 31.11 -17.13 63.21
CA ARG A 547 31.37 -16.11 64.21
C ARG A 547 31.19 -16.67 65.61
N GLN A 548 30.18 -17.51 65.87
CA GLN A 548 30.00 -18.21 67.16
C GLN A 548 31.10 -19.20 67.41
N THR A 549 31.57 -19.97 66.43
CA THR A 549 32.67 -20.88 66.53
C THR A 549 33.98 -20.14 66.83
N ALA A 550 34.25 -19.04 66.20
CA ALA A 550 35.40 -18.17 66.43
C ALA A 550 35.38 -17.57 67.85
N LEU A 551 34.20 -17.11 68.33
CA LEU A 551 34.03 -16.62 69.70
C LEU A 551 34.24 -17.75 70.76
N ALA A 552 33.70 -18.94 70.49
CA ALA A 552 33.94 -20.11 71.39
C ALA A 552 35.42 -20.53 71.46
N THR A 553 36.10 -20.42 70.31
CA THR A 553 37.58 -20.72 70.29
C THR A 553 38.36 -19.64 71.04
N ILE A 554 38.01 -18.38 70.92
CA ILE A 554 38.63 -17.26 71.66
C ILE A 554 38.34 -17.37 73.14
N THR A 555 37.13 -17.71 73.60
CA THR A 555 36.76 -17.91 74.97
C THR A 555 37.46 -19.17 75.58
N GLY A 556 37.58 -20.24 74.78
CA GLY A 556 38.34 -21.45 75.16
C GLY A 556 39.82 -21.17 75.32
N VAL A 557 40.44 -20.37 74.51
CA VAL A 557 41.85 -19.96 74.60
C VAL A 557 42.06 -19.01 75.80
N THR A 558 41.13 -18.07 76.05
CA THR A 558 41.22 -17.17 77.22
C THR A 558 41.02 -17.91 78.58
N SER A 559 40.19 -18.96 78.60
CA SER A 559 40.06 -19.83 79.81
C SER A 559 41.29 -20.66 80.06
N LYS A 560 41.96 -21.23 79.06
CA LYS A 560 43.24 -21.95 79.17
C LYS A 560 44.36 -21.02 79.59
N LEU A 561 44.43 -19.79 79.14
CA LEU A 561 45.41 -18.78 79.55
C LEU A 561 45.21 -18.32 81.03
N ARG A 562 43.96 -18.37 81.55
CA ARG A 562 43.63 -18.04 82.93
C ARG A 562 44.03 -19.22 83.89
N SER A 563 43.81 -20.46 83.46
CA SER A 563 44.24 -21.66 84.28
C SER A 563 45.74 -21.80 84.36
N SER A 564 46.50 -21.44 83.34
CA SER A 564 47.99 -21.53 83.37
C SER A 564 48.67 -20.39 84.17
N LYS A 565 47.93 -19.32 84.56
CA LYS A 565 48.45 -18.26 85.44
C LYS A 565 48.08 -18.47 86.91
N GLY A 566 47.27 -19.48 87.25
CA GLY A 566 46.92 -19.88 88.64
C GLY A 566 47.94 -20.80 89.33
N ASP A 567 48.76 -21.51 88.56
CA ASP A 567 49.69 -22.50 89.08
C ASP A 567 51.16 -22.02 89.30
N LYS A 568 51.38 -20.67 89.20
CA LYS A 568 52.68 -20.09 89.47
C LYS A 568 52.77 -19.14 90.67
N ALA A 569 51.86 -19.29 91.61
CA ALA A 569 51.92 -18.52 92.87
C ALA A 569 51.65 -19.44 94.08
N ASN A 570 52.40 -20.47 94.22
CA ASN A 570 52.69 -21.10 95.52
C ASN A 570 53.78 -22.19 95.30
N GLY A 571 55.01 -21.87 95.63
CA GLY A 571 56.12 -22.72 95.68
C GLY A 571 57.43 -21.95 95.59
#